data_556118bc127ec471f0272a251e6b3e0e
#
_entry.id   556118bc127ec471f0272a251e6b3e0e
#
_cell.length_a   1.000
_cell.length_b   1.000
_cell.length_c   1.000
_cell.angle_alpha   90.00
_cell.angle_beta   90.00
_cell.angle_gamma   90.00
#
_symmetry.space_group_name_H-M   'P 1'
#
loop_
_entity.id
_entity.type
_entity.pdbx_description
1 polymer ?
#
loop_
_entity_poly.entity_id
_entity_poly.type
_entity_poly.pdbx_seq_one_letter_code
_entity_poly.pdbx_strand_id
1 'polypeptide(L)'
;IDLALSKLGLIPGMKLLDIGCGWGSTMLRAMERYDVDVIGLTLSRNQAAHVQRTFDRMGTARSREVRLQGWEQFDEPVDRIVSIGAFEHFGPDRYPEFFRRTYAAMPPDGVMLLHTICGFDFRDAMELGIPLTFEFARFVKFLLTDIFPGGRLPIIAVVEELATAAGYNVTRKHSLQPHYATTLDIWAQNLAAHRDDAVRIQSREVYDRYLKYLTGCAELFRNKQADVVQFTLAK
;
A
#
# COMPACT_ATOMS: atom_id res chain seq x y z
N ILE A 1 10.04 0.38 -3.62
CA ILE A 1 10.41 -0.64 -2.61
C ILE A 1 11.63 -0.17 -1.83
N ASP A 2 12.79 0.10 -2.44
CA ASP A 2 14.03 0.47 -1.73
C ASP A 2 13.87 1.69 -0.81
N LEU A 3 13.15 2.71 -1.27
CA LEU A 3 12.81 3.89 -0.45
C LEU A 3 11.96 3.52 0.78
N ALA A 4 11.09 2.55 0.68
CA ALA A 4 10.28 2.07 1.80
C ALA A 4 11.16 1.29 2.80
N LEU A 5 11.92 0.32 2.31
CA LEU A 5 12.79 -0.51 3.16
C LEU A 5 13.88 0.30 3.86
N SER A 6 14.44 1.34 3.20
CA SER A 6 15.48 2.19 3.80
C SER A 6 15.03 2.97 5.04
N LYS A 7 13.72 3.08 5.27
CA LYS A 7 13.14 3.77 6.43
C LYS A 7 12.93 2.87 7.65
N LEU A 8 13.11 1.56 7.49
CA LEU A 8 12.83 0.58 8.54
C LEU A 8 14.03 0.29 9.48
N GLY A 9 15.24 0.74 9.13
CA GLY A 9 16.43 0.43 9.90
C GLY A 9 16.69 -1.09 9.99
N LEU A 10 16.49 -1.81 8.88
CA LEU A 10 16.70 -3.25 8.81
C LEU A 10 18.18 -3.60 8.96
N ILE A 11 18.47 -4.57 9.81
CA ILE A 11 19.78 -5.20 9.96
C ILE A 11 19.69 -6.71 9.78
N PRO A 12 20.79 -7.40 9.41
CA PRO A 12 20.78 -8.84 9.19
C PRO A 12 20.19 -9.63 10.36
N GLY A 13 19.34 -10.60 10.07
CA GLY A 13 18.70 -11.47 11.05
C GLY A 13 17.40 -10.94 11.65
N MET A 14 17.01 -9.68 11.41
CA MET A 14 15.69 -9.19 11.80
C MET A 14 14.58 -9.91 11.07
N LYS A 15 13.40 -9.99 11.71
CA LYS A 15 12.18 -10.52 11.14
C LYS A 15 11.29 -9.37 10.65
N LEU A 16 11.02 -9.33 9.34
CA LEU A 16 10.16 -8.35 8.69
C LEU A 16 8.79 -8.99 8.39
N LEU A 17 7.72 -8.33 8.83
CA LEU A 17 6.34 -8.63 8.42
C LEU A 17 5.92 -7.71 7.27
N ASP A 18 5.46 -8.29 6.16
CA ASP A 18 4.86 -7.58 5.01
C ASP A 18 3.35 -7.82 4.98
N ILE A 19 2.58 -6.80 5.41
CA ILE A 19 1.12 -6.88 5.47
C ILE A 19 0.51 -6.46 4.12
N GLY A 20 -0.07 -7.43 3.42
CA GLY A 20 -0.51 -7.25 2.04
C GLY A 20 0.65 -7.41 1.06
N CYS A 21 1.42 -8.46 1.20
CA CYS A 21 2.69 -8.69 0.51
C CYS A 21 2.59 -8.79 -1.04
N GLY A 22 1.37 -8.87 -1.57
CA GLY A 22 1.15 -8.96 -3.01
C GLY A 22 1.91 -10.14 -3.65
N TRP A 23 2.67 -9.86 -4.69
CA TRP A 23 3.49 -10.85 -5.40
C TRP A 23 4.86 -11.08 -4.77
N GLY A 24 5.12 -10.53 -3.57
CA GLY A 24 6.33 -10.81 -2.77
C GLY A 24 7.54 -9.94 -3.06
N SER A 25 7.44 -8.95 -3.95
CA SER A 25 8.60 -8.14 -4.36
C SER A 25 9.29 -7.41 -3.21
N THR A 26 8.55 -6.95 -2.21
CA THR A 26 9.11 -6.27 -1.03
C THR A 26 9.91 -7.23 -0.17
N MET A 27 9.38 -8.42 0.08
CA MET A 27 10.07 -9.48 0.84
C MET A 27 11.34 -9.93 0.16
N LEU A 28 11.26 -10.22 -1.16
CA LEU A 28 12.44 -10.64 -1.94
C LEU A 28 13.54 -9.59 -1.88
N ARG A 29 13.17 -8.31 -2.04
CA ARG A 29 14.13 -7.21 -1.99
C ARG A 29 14.70 -7.00 -0.59
N ALA A 30 13.90 -7.20 0.48
CA ALA A 30 14.36 -7.12 1.85
C ALA A 30 15.39 -8.21 2.17
N MET A 31 15.11 -9.45 1.76
CA MET A 31 16.06 -10.57 1.94
C MET A 31 17.37 -10.34 1.17
N GLU A 32 17.27 -9.91 -0.11
CA GLU A 32 18.44 -9.66 -0.96
C GLU A 32 19.35 -8.56 -0.39
N ARG A 33 18.76 -7.46 0.06
CA ARG A 33 19.51 -6.24 0.40
C ARG A 33 19.91 -6.16 1.87
N TYR A 34 19.11 -6.72 2.77
CA TYR A 34 19.26 -6.54 4.21
C TYR A 34 19.51 -7.85 4.96
N ASP A 35 19.47 -8.99 4.28
CA ASP A 35 19.68 -10.32 4.87
C ASP A 35 18.75 -10.55 6.09
N VAL A 36 17.45 -10.40 5.90
CA VAL A 36 16.41 -10.53 6.93
C VAL A 36 15.52 -11.75 6.71
N ASP A 37 14.89 -12.22 7.78
CA ASP A 37 13.79 -13.17 7.73
C ASP A 37 12.50 -12.44 7.36
N VAL A 38 11.59 -13.10 6.60
CA VAL A 38 10.37 -12.46 6.12
C VAL A 38 9.12 -13.31 6.36
N ILE A 39 8.03 -12.63 6.74
CA ILE A 39 6.68 -13.19 6.77
C ILE A 39 5.79 -12.28 5.93
N GLY A 40 5.11 -12.82 4.94
CA GLY A 40 4.14 -12.08 4.13
C GLY A 40 2.73 -12.55 4.37
N LEU A 41 1.80 -11.60 4.51
CA LEU A 41 0.37 -11.87 4.61
C LEU A 41 -0.34 -11.46 3.33
N THR A 42 -1.20 -12.31 2.81
CA THR A 42 -2.08 -12.00 1.67
C THR A 42 -3.40 -12.76 1.77
N LEU A 43 -4.48 -12.18 1.25
CA LEU A 43 -5.77 -12.84 1.11
C LEU A 43 -5.96 -13.50 -0.27
N SER A 44 -4.99 -13.36 -1.17
CA SER A 44 -5.04 -13.92 -2.51
C SER A 44 -4.34 -15.28 -2.58
N ARG A 45 -5.09 -16.33 -2.88
CA ARG A 45 -4.54 -17.68 -3.10
C ARG A 45 -3.50 -17.70 -4.22
N ASN A 46 -3.73 -16.93 -5.29
CA ASN A 46 -2.81 -16.87 -6.43
C ASN A 46 -1.48 -16.21 -6.05
N GLN A 47 -1.54 -15.11 -5.25
CA GLN A 47 -0.34 -14.45 -4.76
C GLN A 47 0.43 -15.37 -3.80
N ALA A 48 -0.24 -15.98 -2.82
CA ALA A 48 0.39 -16.91 -1.88
C ALA A 48 1.09 -18.06 -2.62
N ALA A 49 0.41 -18.70 -3.57
CA ALA A 49 0.99 -19.78 -4.37
C ALA A 49 2.17 -19.32 -5.23
N HIS A 50 2.14 -18.10 -5.78
CA HIS A 50 3.26 -17.55 -6.55
C HIS A 50 4.47 -17.28 -5.66
N VAL A 51 4.27 -16.62 -4.54
CA VAL A 51 5.34 -16.28 -3.59
C VAL A 51 5.96 -17.57 -3.02
N GLN A 52 5.14 -18.56 -2.66
CA GLN A 52 5.64 -19.85 -2.17
C GLN A 52 6.56 -20.52 -3.20
N ARG A 53 6.12 -20.63 -4.47
CA ARG A 53 6.97 -21.19 -5.53
C ARG A 53 8.27 -20.41 -5.74
N THR A 54 8.24 -19.11 -5.52
CA THR A 54 9.46 -18.28 -5.60
C THR A 54 10.38 -18.59 -4.43
N PHE A 55 9.85 -18.67 -3.23
CA PHE A 55 10.60 -19.02 -2.02
C PHE A 55 11.24 -20.42 -2.09
N ASP A 56 10.52 -21.40 -2.64
CA ASP A 56 11.02 -22.79 -2.79
C ASP A 56 12.26 -22.87 -3.70
N ARG A 57 12.45 -21.91 -4.60
CA ARG A 57 13.59 -21.84 -5.53
C ARG A 57 14.79 -21.06 -4.98
N MET A 58 14.65 -20.39 -3.84
CA MET A 58 15.70 -19.57 -3.28
C MET A 58 16.67 -20.40 -2.42
N GLY A 59 17.95 -20.31 -2.73
CA GLY A 59 19.03 -20.87 -1.91
C GLY A 59 19.50 -19.89 -0.83
N THR A 60 18.72 -19.70 0.23
CA THR A 60 19.08 -18.83 1.37
C THR A 60 18.85 -19.56 2.68
N ALA A 61 19.67 -19.22 3.70
CA ALA A 61 19.51 -19.70 5.07
C ALA A 61 18.42 -18.94 5.85
N ARG A 62 17.92 -17.80 5.31
CA ARG A 62 16.91 -16.98 5.97
C ARG A 62 15.54 -17.63 5.93
N SER A 63 14.81 -17.48 7.03
CA SER A 63 13.41 -17.90 7.12
C SER A 63 12.54 -17.04 6.21
N ARG A 64 11.64 -17.68 5.49
CA ARG A 64 10.72 -17.02 4.56
C ARG A 64 9.39 -17.74 4.54
N GLU A 65 8.34 -17.00 4.75
CA GLU A 65 7.00 -17.56 4.85
C GLU A 65 6.00 -16.64 4.16
N VAL A 66 5.02 -17.22 3.46
CA VAL A 66 3.83 -16.52 2.99
C VAL A 66 2.60 -17.23 3.52
N ARG A 67 1.70 -16.46 4.10
CA ARG A 67 0.46 -16.96 4.70
C ARG A 67 -0.77 -16.43 4.00
N LEU A 68 -1.69 -17.31 3.69
CA LEU A 68 -3.03 -16.96 3.24
C LEU A 68 -3.87 -16.56 4.46
N GLN A 69 -3.64 -15.36 4.97
CA GLN A 69 -4.11 -14.91 6.27
C GLN A 69 -4.32 -13.39 6.29
N GLY A 70 -5.35 -12.94 6.99
CA GLY A 70 -5.54 -11.52 7.30
C GLY A 70 -4.65 -11.06 8.45
N TRP A 71 -4.34 -9.77 8.49
CA TRP A 71 -3.54 -9.18 9.56
C TRP A 71 -4.19 -9.33 10.95
N GLU A 72 -5.50 -9.48 11.02
CA GLU A 72 -6.27 -9.65 12.26
C GLU A 72 -5.96 -10.95 12.98
N GLN A 73 -5.48 -11.93 12.25
CA GLN A 73 -5.16 -13.26 12.78
C GLN A 73 -3.67 -13.41 13.12
N PHE A 74 -2.87 -12.36 12.82
CA PHE A 74 -1.43 -12.39 13.10
C PHE A 74 -1.16 -11.94 14.54
N ASP A 75 -0.42 -12.75 15.30
CA ASP A 75 -0.15 -12.59 16.74
C ASP A 75 1.29 -12.91 17.17
N GLU A 76 2.19 -13.04 16.20
CA GLU A 76 3.60 -13.34 16.45
C GLU A 76 4.45 -12.08 16.58
N PRO A 77 5.57 -12.14 17.35
CA PRO A 77 6.52 -11.04 17.44
C PRO A 77 7.36 -10.91 16.15
N VAL A 78 7.55 -9.66 15.72
CA VAL A 78 8.39 -9.27 14.58
C VAL A 78 9.16 -8.00 14.90
N ASP A 79 10.32 -7.80 14.26
CA ASP A 79 11.16 -6.64 14.52
C ASP A 79 10.70 -5.39 13.77
N ARG A 80 10.22 -5.57 12.54
CA ARG A 80 9.80 -4.49 11.63
C ARG A 80 8.56 -4.89 10.86
N ILE A 81 7.76 -3.88 10.51
CA ILE A 81 6.54 -4.08 9.71
C ILE A 81 6.57 -3.16 8.50
N VAL A 82 6.15 -3.68 7.35
CA VAL A 82 5.87 -2.91 6.15
C VAL A 82 4.46 -3.22 5.65
N SER A 83 3.75 -2.21 5.19
CA SER A 83 2.48 -2.37 4.46
C SER A 83 2.42 -1.37 3.34
N ILE A 84 2.27 -1.84 2.10
CA ILE A 84 2.29 -1.01 0.89
C ILE A 84 1.03 -1.24 0.07
N GLY A 85 0.14 -0.25 0.04
CA GLY A 85 -1.09 -0.28 -0.76
C GLY A 85 -2.10 -1.34 -0.34
N ALA A 86 -2.17 -1.65 0.96
CA ALA A 86 -3.14 -2.57 1.53
C ALA A 86 -4.11 -1.90 2.51
N PHE A 87 -3.65 -0.87 3.21
CA PHE A 87 -4.39 -0.22 4.28
C PHE A 87 -5.71 0.39 3.80
N GLU A 88 -5.76 0.90 2.58
CA GLU A 88 -6.95 1.48 1.93
C GLU A 88 -8.13 0.49 1.85
N HIS A 89 -7.82 -0.80 1.90
CA HIS A 89 -8.81 -1.88 1.78
C HIS A 89 -9.32 -2.42 3.12
N PHE A 90 -8.74 -1.97 4.25
CA PHE A 90 -9.14 -2.51 5.57
C PHE A 90 -10.46 -1.97 6.08
N GLY A 91 -10.81 -0.74 5.68
CA GLY A 91 -11.99 -0.02 6.16
C GLY A 91 -11.73 0.80 7.43
N PRO A 92 -12.33 2.00 7.54
CA PRO A 92 -12.06 2.94 8.63
C PRO A 92 -12.32 2.37 10.03
N ASP A 93 -13.35 1.53 10.18
CA ASP A 93 -13.73 0.94 11.48
C ASP A 93 -12.66 -0.02 12.02
N ARG A 94 -11.77 -0.50 11.16
CA ARG A 94 -10.71 -1.46 11.50
C ARG A 94 -9.35 -0.82 11.71
N TYR A 95 -9.16 0.45 11.35
CA TYR A 95 -7.88 1.15 11.49
C TYR A 95 -7.37 1.20 12.95
N PRO A 96 -8.20 1.48 13.99
CA PRO A 96 -7.72 1.48 15.36
C PRO A 96 -7.15 0.12 15.79
N GLU A 97 -7.82 -0.96 15.42
CA GLU A 97 -7.37 -2.33 15.74
C GLU A 97 -6.09 -2.69 14.99
N PHE A 98 -5.95 -2.26 13.72
CA PHE A 98 -4.74 -2.45 12.94
C PHE A 98 -3.53 -1.83 13.64
N PHE A 99 -3.59 -0.56 14.02
CA PHE A 99 -2.49 0.11 14.72
C PHE A 99 -2.19 -0.52 16.06
N ARG A 100 -3.21 -0.89 16.84
CA ARG A 100 -3.02 -1.55 18.13
C ARG A 100 -2.30 -2.89 18.00
N ARG A 101 -2.68 -3.73 17.03
CA ARG A 101 -2.05 -5.04 16.79
C ARG A 101 -0.62 -4.92 16.28
N THR A 102 -0.40 -4.08 15.28
CA THR A 102 0.94 -3.87 14.74
C THR A 102 1.89 -3.29 15.78
N TYR A 103 1.41 -2.38 16.64
CA TYR A 103 2.17 -1.88 17.78
C TYR A 103 2.54 -3.00 18.76
N ALA A 104 1.58 -3.85 19.12
CA ALA A 104 1.81 -4.94 20.06
C ALA A 104 2.81 -5.99 19.54
N ALA A 105 2.81 -6.26 18.23
CA ALA A 105 3.68 -7.26 17.61
C ALA A 105 5.17 -6.88 17.58
N MET A 106 5.51 -5.59 17.75
CA MET A 106 6.90 -5.12 17.65
C MET A 106 7.57 -4.89 19.02
N PRO A 107 8.91 -5.00 19.09
CA PRO A 107 9.71 -4.62 20.26
C PRO A 107 9.69 -3.11 20.50
N PRO A 108 10.23 -2.62 21.65
CA PRO A 108 10.26 -1.18 21.96
C PRO A 108 10.98 -0.28 20.94
N ASP A 109 11.93 -0.83 20.18
CA ASP A 109 12.65 -0.15 19.08
C ASP A 109 12.03 -0.45 17.70
N GLY A 110 10.83 -1.00 17.68
CA GLY A 110 10.11 -1.39 16.47
C GLY A 110 9.79 -0.20 15.56
N VAL A 111 9.90 -0.42 14.25
CA VAL A 111 9.52 0.56 13.24
C VAL A 111 8.59 -0.07 12.22
N MET A 112 7.49 0.61 11.95
CA MET A 112 6.57 0.26 10.87
C MET A 112 6.62 1.31 9.77
N LEU A 113 6.67 0.88 8.52
CA LEU A 113 6.41 1.71 7.36
C LEU A 113 5.01 1.41 6.82
N LEU A 114 4.16 2.42 6.85
CA LEU A 114 2.85 2.39 6.22
C LEU A 114 2.86 3.27 4.98
N HIS A 115 2.66 2.67 3.81
CA HIS A 115 2.52 3.36 2.53
C HIS A 115 1.09 3.19 2.04
N THR A 116 0.35 4.28 1.96
CA THR A 116 -1.07 4.23 1.61
C THR A 116 -1.48 5.43 0.76
N ILE A 117 -2.45 5.22 -0.11
CA ILE A 117 -3.13 6.32 -0.80
C ILE A 117 -4.03 7.01 0.22
N CYS A 118 -3.93 8.34 0.29
CA CYS A 118 -4.73 9.19 1.17
C CYS A 118 -5.61 10.12 0.36
N GLY A 119 -6.83 10.31 0.84
CA GLY A 119 -7.72 11.38 0.41
C GLY A 119 -7.64 12.58 1.36
N PHE A 120 -8.48 13.54 1.09
CA PHE A 120 -8.68 14.74 1.91
C PHE A 120 -10.13 14.78 2.40
N ASP A 121 -10.38 15.34 3.57
CA ASP A 121 -11.73 15.70 3.96
C ASP A 121 -12.16 17.03 3.30
N PHE A 122 -13.42 17.38 3.46
CA PHE A 122 -13.97 18.59 2.83
C PHE A 122 -13.31 19.88 3.36
N ARG A 123 -12.97 19.91 4.64
CA ARG A 123 -12.35 21.07 5.30
C ARG A 123 -10.92 21.25 4.78
N ASP A 124 -10.13 20.16 4.80
CA ASP A 124 -8.76 20.16 4.28
C ASP A 124 -8.73 20.60 2.81
N ALA A 125 -9.67 20.07 2.01
CA ALA A 125 -9.76 20.44 0.60
C ALA A 125 -10.03 21.94 0.40
N MET A 126 -10.90 22.53 1.22
CA MET A 126 -11.18 23.97 1.17
C MET A 126 -10.00 24.80 1.62
N GLU A 127 -9.33 24.44 2.72
CA GLU A 127 -8.16 25.14 3.25
C GLU A 127 -6.97 25.09 2.30
N LEU A 128 -6.77 23.96 1.63
CA LEU A 128 -5.68 23.74 0.66
C LEU A 128 -6.01 24.26 -0.75
N GLY A 129 -7.22 24.79 -0.97
CA GLY A 129 -7.68 25.26 -2.27
C GLY A 129 -7.78 24.14 -3.32
N ILE A 130 -8.07 22.91 -2.88
CA ILE A 130 -8.21 21.75 -3.77
C ILE A 130 -9.55 21.85 -4.51
N PRO A 131 -9.57 21.82 -5.86
CA PRO A 131 -10.78 22.02 -6.63
C PRO A 131 -11.71 20.81 -6.49
N LEU A 132 -12.88 21.01 -5.89
CA LEU A 132 -13.94 20.00 -5.76
C LEU A 132 -15.00 20.24 -6.86
N THR A 133 -14.67 19.87 -8.09
CA THR A 133 -15.52 20.07 -9.26
C THR A 133 -16.57 18.97 -9.40
N PHE A 134 -17.59 19.21 -10.22
CA PHE A 134 -18.56 18.17 -10.60
C PHE A 134 -17.88 17.00 -11.34
N GLU A 135 -16.88 17.28 -12.14
CA GLU A 135 -16.09 16.24 -12.83
C GLU A 135 -15.32 15.37 -11.83
N PHE A 136 -14.70 15.96 -10.81
CA PHE A 136 -14.09 15.23 -9.71
C PHE A 136 -15.09 14.30 -9.02
N ALA A 137 -16.25 14.82 -8.61
CA ALA A 137 -17.29 14.01 -7.95
C ALA A 137 -17.76 12.83 -8.82
N ARG A 138 -17.94 13.07 -10.12
CA ARG A 138 -18.32 12.03 -11.10
C ARG A 138 -17.23 10.98 -11.27
N PHE A 139 -15.96 11.39 -11.28
CA PHE A 139 -14.84 10.46 -11.38
C PHE A 139 -14.68 9.64 -10.10
N VAL A 140 -14.79 10.25 -8.92
CA VAL A 140 -14.78 9.53 -7.63
C VAL A 140 -15.91 8.51 -7.58
N LYS A 141 -17.12 8.86 -8.04
CA LYS A 141 -18.23 7.90 -8.15
C LYS A 141 -17.84 6.71 -9.02
N PHE A 142 -17.25 6.95 -10.20
CA PHE A 142 -16.76 5.87 -11.06
C PHE A 142 -15.73 4.98 -10.35
N LEU A 143 -14.77 5.54 -9.61
CA LEU A 143 -13.80 4.76 -8.84
C LEU A 143 -14.49 3.85 -7.83
N LEU A 144 -15.47 4.36 -7.10
CA LEU A 144 -16.17 3.65 -6.03
C LEU A 144 -17.21 2.64 -6.52
N THR A 145 -17.64 2.73 -7.78
CA THR A 145 -18.61 1.78 -8.37
C THR A 145 -17.94 0.73 -9.25
N ASP A 146 -16.97 1.14 -10.07
CA ASP A 146 -16.49 0.32 -11.17
C ASP A 146 -15.07 -0.25 -10.96
N ILE A 147 -14.26 0.38 -10.08
CA ILE A 147 -12.87 -0.02 -9.84
C ILE A 147 -12.67 -0.57 -8.42
N PHE A 148 -13.10 0.17 -7.39
CA PHE A 148 -12.93 -0.17 -5.98
C PHE A 148 -14.27 -0.08 -5.24
N PRO A 149 -15.23 -0.99 -5.48
CA PRO A 149 -16.54 -0.94 -4.84
C PRO A 149 -16.44 -0.89 -3.32
N GLY A 150 -17.05 0.16 -2.72
CA GLY A 150 -17.01 0.37 -1.27
C GLY A 150 -15.68 0.88 -0.70
N GLY A 151 -14.68 1.16 -1.55
CA GLY A 151 -13.38 1.70 -1.13
C GLY A 151 -13.50 3.06 -0.44
N ARG A 152 -12.68 3.30 0.57
CA ARG A 152 -12.54 4.59 1.24
C ARG A 152 -11.06 4.87 1.46
N LEU A 153 -10.59 6.01 0.95
CA LEU A 153 -9.22 6.45 1.22
C LEU A 153 -9.12 6.97 2.65
N PRO A 154 -8.09 6.57 3.41
CA PRO A 154 -7.79 7.17 4.70
C PRO A 154 -7.42 8.64 4.52
N ILE A 155 -7.69 9.45 5.55
CA ILE A 155 -7.29 10.86 5.62
C ILE A 155 -5.99 10.94 6.41
N ILE A 156 -5.03 11.74 5.95
CA ILE A 156 -3.68 11.83 6.56
C ILE A 156 -3.76 12.10 8.07
N ALA A 157 -4.55 13.09 8.49
CA ALA A 157 -4.72 13.45 9.90
C ALA A 157 -5.30 12.30 10.74
N VAL A 158 -6.25 11.54 10.18
CA VAL A 158 -6.85 10.37 10.85
C VAL A 158 -5.82 9.25 11.02
N VAL A 159 -4.98 9.00 10.02
CA VAL A 159 -3.89 8.01 10.13
C VAL A 159 -2.93 8.38 11.25
N GLU A 160 -2.54 9.65 11.35
CA GLU A 160 -1.65 10.16 12.42
C GLU A 160 -2.29 10.05 13.80
N GLU A 161 -3.54 10.48 13.94
CA GLU A 161 -4.31 10.41 15.17
C GLU A 161 -4.39 8.98 15.69
N LEU A 162 -4.81 8.04 14.84
CA LEU A 162 -4.99 6.65 15.21
C LEU A 162 -3.67 5.93 15.50
N ALA A 163 -2.61 6.23 14.74
CA ALA A 163 -1.29 5.70 15.02
C ALA A 163 -0.76 6.19 16.37
N THR A 164 -0.91 7.49 16.65
CA THR A 164 -0.51 8.10 17.93
C THR A 164 -1.33 7.56 19.09
N ALA A 165 -2.64 7.40 18.93
CA ALA A 165 -3.51 6.81 19.95
C ALA A 165 -3.13 5.35 20.28
N ALA A 166 -2.56 4.61 19.33
CA ALA A 166 -2.05 3.26 19.56
C ALA A 166 -0.66 3.23 20.23
N GLY A 167 0.01 4.38 20.37
CA GLY A 167 1.31 4.54 21.03
C GLY A 167 2.47 4.83 20.07
N TYR A 168 2.24 4.89 18.75
CA TYR A 168 3.29 5.22 17.80
C TYR A 168 3.72 6.68 17.85
N ASN A 169 5.01 6.91 17.62
CA ASN A 169 5.54 8.21 17.24
C ASN A 169 5.65 8.28 15.71
N VAL A 170 4.94 9.23 15.09
CA VAL A 170 5.03 9.48 13.64
C VAL A 170 6.29 10.28 13.35
N THR A 171 7.40 9.60 13.08
CA THR A 171 8.72 10.23 12.91
C THR A 171 8.91 10.87 11.55
N ARG A 172 8.16 10.41 10.54
CA ARG A 172 8.23 10.96 9.18
C ARG A 172 6.95 10.73 8.41
N LYS A 173 6.51 11.77 7.70
CA LYS A 173 5.55 11.72 6.60
C LYS A 173 6.28 12.07 5.31
N HIS A 174 6.15 11.23 4.29
CA HIS A 174 6.78 11.47 3.00
C HIS A 174 5.74 11.32 1.90
N SER A 175 5.29 12.45 1.37
CA SER A 175 4.40 12.51 0.21
C SER A 175 5.13 12.05 -1.06
N LEU A 176 4.49 11.19 -1.81
CA LEU A 176 4.95 10.70 -3.12
C LEU A 176 3.99 11.12 -4.25
N GLN A 177 3.12 12.08 -3.98
CA GLN A 177 2.08 12.54 -4.90
C GLN A 177 2.59 12.84 -6.32
N PRO A 178 3.66 13.59 -6.55
CA PRO A 178 4.14 13.88 -7.90
C PRO A 178 4.66 12.63 -8.64
N HIS A 179 5.25 11.70 -7.88
CA HIS A 179 5.77 10.44 -8.43
C HIS A 179 4.64 9.52 -8.90
N TYR A 180 3.50 9.52 -8.19
CA TYR A 180 2.37 8.67 -8.55
C TYR A 180 1.66 9.14 -9.82
N ALA A 181 1.53 10.45 -10.04
CA ALA A 181 1.05 10.97 -11.30
C ALA A 181 1.87 10.42 -12.49
N THR A 182 3.20 10.50 -12.40
CA THR A 182 4.12 9.95 -13.42
C THR A 182 3.99 8.44 -13.56
N THR A 183 3.86 7.70 -12.45
CA THR A 183 3.68 6.24 -12.47
C THR A 183 2.41 5.85 -13.23
N LEU A 184 1.31 6.54 -12.95
CA LEU A 184 0.01 6.28 -13.61
C LEU A 184 0.05 6.63 -15.09
N ASP A 185 0.76 7.69 -15.48
CA ASP A 185 0.99 8.03 -16.90
C ASP A 185 1.75 6.93 -17.63
N ILE A 186 2.83 6.41 -17.02
CA ILE A 186 3.61 5.31 -17.60
C ILE A 186 2.73 4.06 -17.75
N TRP A 187 1.91 3.74 -16.76
CA TRP A 187 0.99 2.60 -16.83
C TRP A 187 -0.07 2.80 -17.91
N ALA A 188 -0.63 4.00 -18.04
CA ALA A 188 -1.59 4.31 -19.09
C ALA A 188 -0.96 4.21 -20.50
N GLN A 189 0.26 4.73 -20.68
CA GLN A 189 1.02 4.63 -21.94
C GLN A 189 1.31 3.17 -22.29
N ASN A 190 1.78 2.37 -21.32
CA ASN A 190 2.04 0.95 -21.52
C ASN A 190 0.76 0.18 -21.88
N LEU A 191 -0.35 0.46 -21.20
CA LEU A 191 -1.65 -0.15 -21.52
C LEU A 191 -2.09 0.22 -22.93
N ALA A 192 -1.94 1.48 -23.34
CA ALA A 192 -2.28 1.96 -24.68
C ALA A 192 -1.40 1.33 -25.77
N ALA A 193 -0.09 1.19 -25.51
CA ALA A 193 0.86 0.56 -26.44
C ALA A 193 0.55 -0.93 -26.68
N HIS A 194 -0.07 -1.60 -25.69
CA HIS A 194 -0.43 -3.03 -25.76
C HIS A 194 -1.93 -3.25 -25.84
N ARG A 195 -2.66 -2.31 -26.47
CA ARG A 195 -4.12 -2.30 -26.54
C ARG A 195 -4.71 -3.60 -27.06
N ASP A 196 -4.21 -4.11 -28.17
CA ASP A 196 -4.77 -5.30 -28.84
C ASP A 196 -4.58 -6.56 -28.01
N ASP A 197 -3.45 -6.68 -27.31
CA ASP A 197 -3.20 -7.75 -26.35
C ASP A 197 -4.13 -7.65 -25.14
N ALA A 198 -4.30 -6.46 -24.57
CA ALA A 198 -5.18 -6.22 -23.43
C ALA A 198 -6.65 -6.55 -23.78
N VAL A 199 -7.11 -6.13 -24.96
CA VAL A 199 -8.45 -6.44 -25.45
C VAL A 199 -8.65 -7.92 -25.70
N ARG A 200 -7.63 -8.61 -26.20
CA ARG A 200 -7.67 -10.08 -26.42
C ARG A 200 -7.72 -10.86 -25.11
N ILE A 201 -6.97 -10.42 -24.09
CA ILE A 201 -6.89 -11.10 -22.77
C ILE A 201 -8.19 -10.92 -21.98
N GLN A 202 -8.82 -9.75 -22.06
CA GLN A 202 -10.03 -9.43 -21.30
C GLN A 202 -11.19 -9.05 -22.23
N SER A 203 -11.34 -7.74 -22.52
CA SER A 203 -12.32 -7.19 -23.46
C SER A 203 -12.02 -5.71 -23.75
N ARG A 204 -12.65 -5.16 -24.79
CA ARG A 204 -12.60 -3.73 -25.09
C ARG A 204 -13.12 -2.88 -23.94
N GLU A 205 -14.21 -3.30 -23.31
CA GLU A 205 -14.83 -2.60 -22.19
C GLU A 205 -13.88 -2.51 -20.98
N VAL A 206 -13.21 -3.62 -20.63
CA VAL A 206 -12.24 -3.65 -19.52
C VAL A 206 -11.03 -2.76 -19.84
N TYR A 207 -10.52 -2.82 -21.06
CA TYR A 207 -9.44 -1.94 -21.50
C TYR A 207 -9.80 -0.46 -21.35
N ASP A 208 -10.96 -0.03 -21.90
CA ASP A 208 -11.41 1.35 -21.86
C ASP A 208 -11.63 1.82 -20.41
N ARG A 209 -12.15 0.94 -19.52
CA ARG A 209 -12.33 1.19 -18.09
C ARG A 209 -11.00 1.42 -17.37
N TYR A 210 -10.02 0.57 -17.61
CA TYR A 210 -8.69 0.71 -16.97
C TYR A 210 -7.91 1.90 -17.52
N LEU A 211 -7.99 2.19 -18.81
CA LEU A 211 -7.37 3.40 -19.36
C LEU A 211 -7.96 4.67 -18.73
N LYS A 212 -9.30 4.76 -18.60
CA LYS A 212 -9.99 5.84 -17.90
C LYS A 212 -9.57 5.95 -16.44
N TYR A 213 -9.43 4.81 -15.74
CA TYR A 213 -8.97 4.75 -14.37
C TYR A 213 -7.56 5.34 -14.23
N LEU A 214 -6.60 4.87 -15.01
CA LEU A 214 -5.20 5.28 -14.92
C LEU A 214 -5.03 6.78 -15.24
N THR A 215 -5.62 7.24 -16.34
CA THR A 215 -5.53 8.66 -16.73
C THR A 215 -6.24 9.58 -15.76
N GLY A 216 -7.44 9.22 -15.31
CA GLY A 216 -8.18 10.01 -14.34
C GLY A 216 -7.52 10.07 -12.97
N CYS A 217 -6.92 8.97 -12.49
CA CYS A 217 -6.15 9.00 -11.25
C CYS A 217 -4.87 9.84 -11.38
N ALA A 218 -4.18 9.81 -12.52
CA ALA A 218 -3.05 10.70 -12.76
C ALA A 218 -3.44 12.18 -12.59
N GLU A 219 -4.63 12.57 -13.08
CA GLU A 219 -5.17 13.92 -12.89
C GLU A 219 -5.51 14.22 -11.42
N LEU A 220 -6.07 13.26 -10.66
CA LEU A 220 -6.32 13.45 -9.22
C LEU A 220 -5.02 13.80 -8.48
N PHE A 221 -3.94 13.08 -8.78
CA PHE A 221 -2.63 13.37 -8.15
C PHE A 221 -2.06 14.72 -8.60
N ARG A 222 -2.17 15.10 -9.88
CA ARG A 222 -1.71 16.43 -10.36
C ARG A 222 -2.48 17.57 -9.71
N ASN A 223 -3.78 17.41 -9.53
CA ASN A 223 -4.65 18.39 -8.91
C ASN A 223 -4.61 18.38 -7.37
N LYS A 224 -3.71 17.58 -6.76
CA LYS A 224 -3.59 17.39 -5.30
C LYS A 224 -4.88 16.87 -4.65
N GLN A 225 -5.75 16.21 -5.40
CA GLN A 225 -7.00 15.61 -4.92
C GLN A 225 -6.81 14.21 -4.30
N ALA A 226 -5.62 13.67 -4.37
CA ALA A 226 -5.15 12.49 -3.66
C ALA A 226 -3.64 12.59 -3.44
N ASP A 227 -3.15 11.91 -2.41
CA ASP A 227 -1.72 11.75 -2.15
C ASP A 227 -1.40 10.27 -1.92
N VAL A 228 -0.14 9.91 -2.08
CA VAL A 228 0.42 8.67 -1.56
C VAL A 228 1.45 9.02 -0.51
N VAL A 229 1.20 8.58 0.71
CA VAL A 229 2.03 8.94 1.85
C VAL A 229 2.71 7.72 2.44
N GLN A 230 4.01 7.85 2.69
CA GLN A 230 4.76 6.92 3.52
C GLN A 230 4.89 7.49 4.93
N PHE A 231 4.21 6.85 5.88
CA PHE A 231 4.35 7.13 7.31
C PHE A 231 5.42 6.21 7.90
N THR A 232 6.42 6.79 8.58
CA THR A 232 7.37 6.02 9.40
C THR A 232 6.91 6.14 10.85
N LEU A 233 6.52 5.03 11.42
CA LEU A 233 5.90 4.91 12.73
C LEU A 233 6.86 4.17 13.66
N ALA A 234 7.43 4.85 14.64
CA ALA A 234 8.31 4.27 15.65
C ALA A 234 7.51 3.91 16.92
N LYS A 235 7.87 2.79 17.54
CA LYS A 235 7.33 2.37 18.82
C LYS A 235 8.08 3.02 19.98
#